data_58eefe3857bf31c99d7c1ffd3ff8db5a
#
_entry.id   58eefe3857bf31c99d7c1ffd3ff8db5a
#
_cell.length_a   1.000
_cell.length_b   1.000
_cell.length_c   1.000
_cell.angle_alpha   90.00
_cell.angle_beta   90.00
_cell.angle_gamma   90.00
#
_symmetry.space_group_name_H-M   'P 1'
#
loop_
_entity.id
_entity.type
_entity.pdbx_description
1 polymer ?
#
loop_
_entity_poly.entity_id
_entity_poly.type
_entity_poly.pdbx_seq_one_letter_code
_entity_poly.pdbx_strand_id
1 'polypeptide(L)' 'MPHYRIYVTTTDGHVAAPATVVECADDQEAIGKAAQLVDGQAVELWAGARLIMRFPSDASG' A
#
# COMPACT_ATOMS: atom_id res chain seq x y z
N MET A 1 -9.69 -16.16 0.17
CA MET A 1 -9.55 -14.81 0.73
C MET A 1 -9.13 -13.85 -0.36
N PRO A 2 -9.61 -12.63 -0.34
CA PRO A 2 -9.23 -11.68 -1.39
C PRO A 2 -7.75 -11.35 -1.35
N HIS A 3 -7.21 -11.08 -2.51
CA HIS A 3 -5.82 -10.67 -2.64
C HIS A 3 -5.76 -9.17 -2.80
N TYR A 4 -4.80 -8.56 -2.12
CA TYR A 4 -4.58 -7.12 -2.17
C TYR A 4 -3.16 -6.87 -2.65
N ARG A 5 -2.98 -5.75 -3.34
CA ARG A 5 -1.66 -5.36 -3.82
C ARG A 5 -1.26 -4.06 -3.15
N ILE A 6 -0.03 -4.05 -2.66
CA ILE A 6 0.51 -2.89 -1.96
C ILE A 6 1.67 -2.37 -2.80
N TYR A 7 1.55 -1.14 -3.27
CA TYR A 7 2.58 -0.49 -4.07
C TYR A 7 3.31 0.52 -3.22
N VAL A 8 4.63 0.45 -3.21
CA VAL A 8 5.47 1.43 -2.53
C VAL A 8 6.02 2.36 -3.60
N THR A 9 5.81 3.65 -3.42
CA THR A 9 6.29 4.65 -4.36
C THR A 9 7.43 5.43 -3.75
N THR A 10 8.32 5.93 -4.61
CA THR A 10 9.40 6.79 -4.19
C THR A 10 8.92 8.23 -4.07
N THR A 11 9.78 9.09 -3.53
CA THR A 11 9.42 10.50 -3.34
C THR A 11 9.15 11.23 -4.65
N ASP A 12 9.68 10.73 -5.76
CA ASP A 12 9.43 11.34 -7.07
C ASP A 12 8.22 10.72 -7.78
N GLY A 13 7.47 9.87 -7.09
CA GLY A 13 6.24 9.31 -7.62
C GLY A 13 6.39 8.03 -8.41
N HIS A 14 7.57 7.48 -8.51
CA HIS A 14 7.78 6.22 -9.21
C HIS A 14 7.56 5.04 -8.29
N VAL A 15 7.10 3.93 -8.86
CA VAL A 15 6.96 2.69 -8.10
C VAL A 15 8.36 2.14 -7.87
N ALA A 16 8.73 2.01 -6.59
CA ALA A 16 10.10 1.64 -6.22
C ALA A 16 10.36 0.15 -6.38
N ALA A 17 9.32 -0.67 -6.30
CA ALA A 17 9.47 -2.12 -6.30
C ALA A 17 8.18 -2.74 -6.80
N PRO A 18 8.22 -4.04 -7.20
CA PRO A 18 6.99 -4.73 -7.55
C PRO A 18 6.00 -4.72 -6.40
N ALA A 19 4.73 -4.79 -6.74
CA ALA A 19 3.69 -4.82 -5.74
C ALA A 19 3.86 -6.02 -4.82
N THR A 20 3.60 -5.82 -3.54
CA THR A 20 3.52 -6.90 -2.58
C THR A 20 2.09 -7.40 -2.56
N VAL A 21 1.91 -8.70 -2.77
CA VAL A 21 0.57 -9.30 -2.74
C VAL A 21 0.35 -9.87 -1.35
N VAL A 22 -0.77 -9.49 -0.73
CA VAL A 22 -1.13 -10.01 0.58
C VAL A 22 -2.55 -10.56 0.50
N GLU A 23 -2.82 -11.57 1.31
CA GLU A 23 -4.16 -12.13 1.45
C GLU A 23 -4.74 -11.66 2.76
N CYS A 24 -5.90 -11.05 2.71
CA CYS A 24 -6.55 -10.51 3.89
C CYS A 24 -8.02 -10.87 3.87
N ALA A 25 -8.61 -10.95 5.04
CA ALA A 25 -10.02 -11.30 5.15
C ALA A 25 -10.91 -10.17 4.67
N ASP A 26 -10.49 -8.93 4.91
CA ASP A 26 -11.28 -7.77 4.51
C ASP A 26 -10.37 -6.57 4.29
N ASP A 27 -10.99 -5.45 3.90
CA ASP A 27 -10.25 -4.23 3.59
C ASP A 27 -9.53 -3.69 4.83
N GLN A 28 -10.14 -3.80 5.99
CA GLN A 28 -9.53 -3.27 7.20
C GLN A 28 -8.24 -3.98 7.55
N GLU A 29 -8.22 -5.29 7.38
CA GLU A 29 -7.00 -6.05 7.63
C GLU A 29 -5.92 -5.64 6.64
N ALA A 30 -6.30 -5.46 5.39
CA ALA A 30 -5.36 -5.04 4.36
C ALA A 30 -4.82 -3.64 4.65
N ILE A 31 -5.68 -2.74 5.11
CA ILE A 31 -5.25 -1.38 5.45
C ILE A 31 -4.24 -1.43 6.59
N GLY A 32 -4.48 -2.28 7.59
CA GLY A 32 -3.54 -2.42 8.69
C GLY A 32 -2.19 -2.92 8.24
N LYS A 33 -2.18 -3.88 7.31
CA LYS A 33 -0.91 -4.38 6.79
C LYS A 33 -0.19 -3.34 5.95
N ALA A 34 -0.94 -2.61 5.12
CA ALA A 34 -0.33 -1.56 4.31
C ALA A 34 0.25 -0.46 5.18
N ALA A 35 -0.43 -0.11 6.26
CA ALA A 35 0.05 0.92 7.17
C ALA A 35 1.40 0.56 7.78
N GLN A 36 1.64 -0.73 8.02
CA GLN A 36 2.90 -1.17 8.58
C GLN A 36 4.05 -1.05 7.58
N LEU A 37 3.75 -0.95 6.30
CA LEU A 37 4.78 -0.80 5.28
C LEU A 37 5.11 0.66 5.00
N VAL A 38 4.35 1.58 5.58
CA VAL A 38 4.64 3.01 5.45
C VAL A 38 5.85 3.31 6.32
N ASP A 39 6.97 3.59 5.67
CA ASP A 39 8.22 3.83 6.37
C ASP A 39 8.92 4.98 5.66
N GLY A 40 8.32 6.16 5.77
CA GLY A 40 8.82 7.33 5.10
C GLY A 40 8.51 7.35 3.61
N GLN A 41 7.70 6.42 3.12
CA GLN A 41 7.38 6.29 1.71
C GLN A 41 5.87 6.26 1.53
N ALA A 42 5.42 6.74 0.38
CA ALA A 42 4.01 6.65 0.04
C ALA A 42 3.66 5.21 -0.34
N VAL A 43 2.51 4.75 0.11
CA VAL A 43 2.06 3.39 -0.14
C VAL A 43 0.63 3.44 -0.65
N GLU A 44 0.33 2.63 -1.65
CA GLU A 44 -1.02 2.51 -2.19
C GLU A 44 -1.50 1.08 -2.02
N LEU A 45 -2.71 0.94 -1.52
CA LEU A 45 -3.34 -0.36 -1.32
C LEU A 45 -4.44 -0.54 -2.36
N TRP A 46 -4.35 -1.62 -3.12
CA TRP A 46 -5.27 -1.91 -4.20
C TRP A 46 -5.92 -3.27 -4.02
N ALA A 47 -7.18 -3.38 -4.41
CA ALA A 47 -7.88 -4.65 -4.54
C ALA A 47 -8.21 -4.82 -6.02
N GLY A 48 -7.38 -5.60 -6.73
CA GLY A 48 -7.51 -5.70 -8.16
C GLY A 48 -7.29 -4.34 -8.82
N ALA A 49 -8.29 -3.84 -9.52
CA ALA A 49 -8.20 -2.55 -10.19
C ALA A 49 -8.75 -1.41 -9.35
N ARG A 50 -9.14 -1.68 -8.10
CA ARG A 50 -9.77 -0.68 -7.25
C ARG A 50 -8.78 -0.19 -6.19
N LEU A 51 -8.56 1.11 -6.16
CA LEU A 51 -7.74 1.73 -5.12
C LEU A 51 -8.55 1.81 -3.83
N ILE A 52 -8.05 1.20 -2.76
CA ILE A 52 -8.74 1.19 -1.48
C ILE A 52 -8.27 2.35 -0.63
N MET A 53 -6.96 2.52 -0.51
CA MET A 53 -6.42 3.58 0.34
C MET A 53 -5.04 3.96 -0.14
N ARG A 54 -4.72 5.22 0.02
CA ARG A 54 -3.39 5.73 -0.27
C ARG A 54 -2.82 6.32 1.01
N PHE A 55 -1.63 5.89 1.37
CA PHE A 55 -0.92 6.42 2.52
C PHE A 55 0.12 7.40 2.01
N PRO A 56 0.05 8.65 2.40
CA PRO A 56 1.04 9.63 1.95
C PRO A 56 2.39 9.34 2.57
N SER A 57 3.42 9.85 1.90
CA SER A 57 4.76 9.77 2.46
C SER A 57 4.80 10.51 3.79
N ASP A 58 5.47 9.92 4.77
CA ASP A 58 5.64 10.53 6.08
C ASP A 58 6.94 11.29 6.17
N ALA A 59 7.50 11.65 5.04
CA ALA A 59 8.81 12.28 4.99
C ALA A 59 8.81 13.64 5.64
N SER A 60 7.66 14.28 5.74
CA SER A 60 7.55 15.58 6.40
C SER A 60 7.58 15.44 7.90
N GLY A 61 7.45 14.26 8.33
CA GLY A 61 7.28 13.84 9.70
C GLY A 61 7.80 14.63 10.70
#